data_e52a0203d8b849924f2e025a9deb1060
#
_entry.id   e52a0203d8b849924f2e025a9deb1060
#
_cell.length_a   1.000
_cell.length_b   1.000
_cell.length_c   1.000
_cell.angle_alpha   90.00
_cell.angle_beta   90.00
_cell.angle_gamma   90.00
#
_symmetry.space_group_name_H-M   'P 1'
#
loop_
_entity.id
_entity.type
_entity.pdbx_description
1 polymer ?
#
loop_
_entity_poly.entity_id
_entity_poly.type
_entity_poly.pdbx_seq_one_letter_code
_entity_poly.pdbx_strand_id
1 'polypeptide(L)'
;MKSILNFAKGAQIVKNYLSQVTNEPGLYLMYNEDKTILYIGKAKNLNKRISSYAKSTNMSLRIQRMISQICSIEYITTEHEASALLLEANMIKKH
;
A
#
# COMPACT_ATOMS: atom_id res chain seq x y z
N MET A 1 7.55 21.38 -4.57
CA MET A 1 6.61 21.50 -5.68
C MET A 1 6.37 20.18 -6.38
N LYS A 2 7.40 19.55 -6.91
CA LYS A 2 7.24 18.23 -7.54
C LYS A 2 6.68 17.18 -6.57
N SER A 3 7.07 17.23 -5.30
CA SER A 3 6.60 16.26 -4.32
C SER A 3 5.09 16.33 -4.07
N ILE A 4 4.49 17.53 -4.13
CA ILE A 4 3.05 17.69 -3.94
C ILE A 4 2.29 17.09 -5.12
N LEU A 5 2.75 17.36 -6.33
CA LEU A 5 2.13 16.82 -7.56
C LEU A 5 2.25 15.30 -7.57
N ASN A 6 3.41 14.79 -7.19
CA ASN A 6 3.65 13.35 -7.16
C ASN A 6 2.79 12.66 -6.09
N PHE A 7 2.59 13.32 -4.93
CA PHE A 7 1.70 12.78 -3.91
C PHE A 7 0.27 12.63 -4.43
N ALA A 8 -0.25 13.68 -5.08
CA ALA A 8 -1.60 13.64 -5.64
C ALA A 8 -1.75 12.52 -6.66
N LYS A 9 -0.73 12.31 -7.50
CA LYS A 9 -0.72 11.23 -8.48
C LYS A 9 -0.74 9.86 -7.79
N GLY A 10 0.10 9.67 -6.78
CA GLY A 10 0.15 8.43 -6.01
C GLY A 10 -1.15 8.16 -5.30
N ALA A 11 -1.74 9.16 -4.66
CA ALA A 11 -3.02 9.03 -3.99
C ALA A 11 -4.13 8.66 -4.97
N GLN A 12 -4.10 9.19 -6.19
CA GLN A 12 -5.09 8.84 -7.21
C GLN A 12 -4.93 7.39 -7.65
N ILE A 13 -3.71 6.90 -7.77
CA ILE A 13 -3.44 5.49 -8.09
C ILE A 13 -4.00 4.60 -7.00
N VAL A 14 -3.80 4.95 -5.72
CA VAL A 14 -4.36 4.21 -4.60
C VAL A 14 -5.89 4.15 -4.73
N LYS A 15 -6.53 5.28 -4.99
CA LYS A 15 -7.99 5.34 -5.16
C LYS A 15 -8.47 4.44 -6.29
N ASN A 16 -7.72 4.39 -7.39
CA ASN A 16 -8.09 3.58 -8.55
C ASN A 16 -8.08 2.08 -8.22
N TYR A 17 -7.22 1.64 -7.32
CA TYR A 17 -7.16 0.25 -6.91
C TYR A 17 -8.24 -0.12 -5.90
N LEU A 18 -8.78 0.84 -5.16
CA LEU A 18 -9.74 0.56 -4.08
C LEU A 18 -10.99 -0.17 -4.52
N SER A 19 -11.44 0.06 -5.75
CA SER A 19 -12.63 -0.63 -6.26
C SER A 19 -12.44 -2.15 -6.37
N GLN A 20 -11.20 -2.60 -6.43
CA GLN A 20 -10.87 -4.02 -6.55
C GLN A 20 -10.49 -4.66 -5.23
N VAL A 21 -10.11 -3.86 -4.24
CA VAL A 21 -9.59 -4.36 -2.97
C VAL A 21 -10.74 -4.71 -2.04
N THR A 22 -10.70 -5.94 -1.51
CA THR A 22 -11.74 -6.43 -0.60
C THR A 22 -11.52 -5.96 0.83
N ASN A 23 -12.54 -6.14 1.68
CA ASN A 23 -12.46 -5.81 3.10
C ASN A 23 -11.87 -6.95 3.94
N GLU A 24 -11.26 -7.92 3.29
CA GLU A 24 -10.66 -9.07 3.97
C GLU A 24 -9.29 -8.75 4.54
N PRO A 25 -8.83 -9.54 5.51
CA PRO A 25 -7.46 -9.39 5.98
C PRO A 25 -6.47 -9.87 4.93
N GLY A 26 -5.25 -9.37 5.01
CA GLY A 26 -4.22 -9.78 4.08
C GLY A 26 -2.99 -8.92 4.09
N LEU A 27 -2.23 -9.07 3.03
CA LEU A 27 -0.97 -8.40 2.79
C LEU A 27 -1.12 -7.50 1.57
N TYR A 28 -0.49 -6.34 1.60
CA TYR A 28 -0.46 -5.46 0.43
C TYR A 28 0.98 -5.04 0.13
N LEU A 29 1.26 -4.84 -1.16
CA LEU A 29 2.58 -4.46 -1.65
C LEU A 29 2.42 -3.26 -2.57
N MET A 30 3.26 -2.26 -2.36
CA MET A 30 3.26 -1.05 -3.17
C MET A 30 4.54 -0.98 -3.97
N TYR A 31 4.43 -0.69 -5.25
CA TYR A 31 5.56 -0.69 -6.19
C TYR A 31 5.72 0.67 -6.85
N ASN A 32 6.98 1.00 -7.15
CA ASN A 32 7.27 2.20 -7.94
C ASN A 32 7.23 1.88 -9.44
N GLU A 33 7.62 2.85 -10.25
CA GLU A 33 7.64 2.75 -11.71
C GLU A 33 8.54 1.60 -12.21
N ASP A 34 9.62 1.33 -11.51
CA ASP A 34 10.57 0.26 -11.87
C ASP A 34 10.17 -1.10 -11.31
N LYS A 35 8.98 -1.19 -10.72
CA LYS A 35 8.48 -2.39 -10.06
C LYS A 35 9.33 -2.81 -8.84
N THR A 36 10.02 -1.84 -8.25
CA THR A 36 10.70 -2.04 -6.99
C THR A 36 9.68 -1.88 -5.86
N ILE A 37 9.74 -2.75 -4.87
CA ILE A 37 8.83 -2.70 -3.74
C ILE A 37 9.16 -1.50 -2.86
N LEU A 38 8.17 -0.62 -2.68
CA LEU A 38 8.28 0.53 -1.80
C LEU A 38 7.87 0.19 -0.38
N TYR A 39 6.90 -0.68 -0.24
CA TYR A 39 6.35 -1.01 1.06
C TYR A 39 5.60 -2.33 1.02
N ILE A 40 5.71 -3.09 2.11
CA ILE A 40 4.94 -4.31 2.33
C ILE A 40 4.27 -4.15 3.68
N GLY A 41 2.95 -4.29 3.71
CA GLY A 41 2.19 -4.12 4.93
C GLY A 41 1.13 -5.20 5.12
N LYS A 42 0.68 -5.32 6.35
CA LYS A 42 -0.41 -6.24 6.72
C LYS A 42 -1.62 -5.42 7.13
N ALA A 43 -2.80 -6.01 7.01
CA ALA A 43 -4.02 -5.34 7.39
C ALA A 43 -5.09 -6.34 7.82
N LYS A 44 -5.92 -5.94 8.78
CA LYS A 44 -7.12 -6.68 9.14
C LYS A 44 -8.21 -6.47 8.09
N ASN A 45 -8.21 -5.31 7.47
CA ASN A 45 -9.13 -4.93 6.41
C ASN A 45 -8.31 -4.21 5.35
N LEU A 46 -8.04 -4.89 4.26
CA LEU A 46 -7.17 -4.39 3.19
C LEU A 46 -7.71 -3.07 2.60
N ASN A 47 -8.98 -3.03 2.26
CA ASN A 47 -9.57 -1.83 1.66
C ASN A 47 -9.42 -0.62 2.58
N LYS A 48 -9.78 -0.77 3.84
CA LYS A 48 -9.70 0.31 4.81
C LYS A 48 -8.26 0.80 5.01
N ARG A 49 -7.32 -0.14 5.10
CA ARG A 49 -5.91 0.20 5.31
C ARG A 49 -5.31 0.91 4.10
N ILE A 50 -5.54 0.37 2.92
CA ILE A 50 -5.01 0.97 1.69
C ILE A 50 -5.66 2.33 1.45
N SER A 51 -6.97 2.48 1.70
CA SER A 51 -7.64 3.76 1.51
C SER A 51 -7.08 4.85 2.41
N SER A 52 -6.55 4.50 3.57
CA SER A 52 -5.98 5.48 4.49
C SER A 52 -4.80 6.25 3.87
N TYR A 53 -4.07 5.61 2.95
CA TYR A 53 -2.94 6.26 2.28
C TYR A 53 -3.38 7.34 1.29
N ALA A 54 -4.62 7.27 0.82
CA ALA A 54 -5.13 8.26 -0.14
C ALA A 54 -5.81 9.46 0.55
N LYS A 55 -6.18 9.31 1.81
CA LYS A 55 -7.02 10.29 2.51
C LYS A 55 -6.28 11.22 3.46
N SER A 56 -5.19 10.77 4.03
CA SER A 56 -4.59 11.49 5.16
C SER A 56 -3.65 12.60 4.72
N THR A 57 -3.85 13.79 5.27
CA THR A 57 -2.93 14.91 5.14
C THR A 57 -1.98 14.99 6.33
N ASN A 58 -2.17 14.14 7.34
CA ASN A 58 -1.39 14.15 8.58
C ASN A 58 -0.30 13.09 8.61
N MET A 59 0.01 12.50 7.49
CA MET A 59 1.08 11.51 7.40
C MET A 59 2.45 12.16 7.47
N SER A 60 3.42 11.41 7.99
CA SER A 60 4.80 11.87 8.01
C SER A 60 5.30 12.13 6.58
N LEU A 61 6.32 12.97 6.46
CA LEU A 61 6.93 13.22 5.15
C LEU A 61 7.45 11.95 4.51
N ARG A 62 7.95 11.02 5.32
CA ARG A 62 8.45 9.73 4.84
C ARG A 62 7.34 8.95 4.11
N ILE A 63 6.15 8.88 4.71
CA ILE A 63 5.02 8.20 4.09
C ILE A 63 4.53 8.95 2.86
N GLN A 64 4.47 10.27 2.92
CA GLN A 64 4.07 11.07 1.76
C GLN A 64 5.02 10.86 0.56
N ARG A 65 6.31 10.78 0.81
CA ARG A 65 7.30 10.50 -0.24
C ARG A 65 7.11 9.11 -0.83
N MET A 66 6.83 8.13 0.01
CA MET A 66 6.55 6.78 -0.45
C MET A 66 5.32 6.78 -1.35
N ILE A 67 4.23 7.41 -0.92
CA ILE A 67 3.00 7.50 -1.71
C ILE A 67 3.25 8.17 -3.05
N SER A 68 4.08 9.21 -3.08
CA SER A 68 4.37 9.93 -4.32
C SER A 68 5.04 9.05 -5.38
N GLN A 69 5.63 7.95 -4.98
CA GLN A 69 6.33 7.04 -5.89
C GLN A 69 5.49 5.82 -6.31
N ILE A 70 4.29 5.64 -5.73
CA ILE A 70 3.45 4.49 -6.02
C ILE A 70 2.99 4.51 -7.48
N CYS A 71 3.21 3.40 -8.18
CA CYS A 71 2.69 3.19 -9.53
C CYS A 71 1.73 2.02 -9.59
N SER A 72 1.91 1.01 -8.75
CA SER A 72 1.00 -0.12 -8.70
C SER A 72 0.91 -0.70 -7.30
N ILE A 73 -0.18 -1.41 -7.04
CA ILE A 73 -0.44 -2.05 -5.76
C ILE A 73 -0.90 -3.49 -6.02
N GLU A 74 -0.35 -4.42 -5.26
CA GLU A 74 -0.83 -5.80 -5.24
C GLU A 74 -1.31 -6.11 -3.84
N TYR A 75 -2.21 -7.08 -3.72
CA TYR A 75 -2.65 -7.54 -2.41
C TYR A 75 -2.92 -9.04 -2.46
N ILE A 76 -2.76 -9.68 -1.29
CA ILE A 76 -3.00 -11.10 -1.11
C ILE A 76 -3.91 -11.25 0.10
N THR A 77 -5.09 -11.81 -0.10
CA THR A 77 -6.01 -12.04 1.01
C THR A 77 -5.57 -13.26 1.81
N THR A 78 -5.83 -13.23 3.11
CA THR A 78 -5.54 -14.34 4.02
C THR A 78 -6.79 -14.63 4.84
N GLU A 79 -6.83 -15.80 5.48
CA GLU A 79 -7.98 -16.17 6.29
C GLU A 79 -8.12 -15.28 7.53
N HIS A 80 -6.98 -14.85 8.08
CA HIS A 80 -6.96 -13.99 9.25
C HIS A 80 -5.60 -13.26 9.36
N GLU A 81 -5.54 -12.32 10.28
CA GLU A 81 -4.37 -11.46 10.45
C GLU A 81 -3.07 -12.22 10.73
N ALA A 82 -3.15 -13.33 11.49
CA ALA A 82 -1.97 -14.13 11.80
C ALA A 82 -1.32 -14.68 10.53
N SER A 83 -2.12 -15.11 9.56
CA SER A 83 -1.60 -15.58 8.28
C SER A 83 -0.92 -14.46 7.51
N ALA A 84 -1.47 -13.24 7.58
CA ALA A 84 -0.86 -12.08 6.94
C ALA A 84 0.50 -11.75 7.55
N LEU A 85 0.65 -11.90 8.86
CA LEU A 85 1.91 -11.68 9.56
C LEU A 85 3.00 -12.64 9.07
N LEU A 86 2.68 -13.91 8.94
CA LEU A 86 3.63 -14.91 8.45
C LEU A 86 4.02 -14.63 7.00
N LEU A 87 3.05 -14.29 6.18
CA LEU A 87 3.29 -13.99 4.78
C LEU A 87 4.17 -12.75 4.63
N GLU A 88 3.89 -11.72 5.41
CA GLU A 88 4.70 -10.50 5.41
C GLU A 88 6.16 -10.80 5.73
N ALA A 89 6.41 -11.58 6.79
CA ALA A 89 7.76 -11.95 7.20
C ALA A 89 8.49 -12.70 6.09
N ASN A 90 7.81 -13.63 5.42
CA ASN A 90 8.40 -14.39 4.33
C ASN A 90 8.71 -13.50 3.12
N MET A 91 7.84 -12.57 2.79
CA MET A 91 8.04 -11.65 1.67
C MET A 91 9.22 -10.71 1.93
N ILE A 92 9.32 -10.19 3.14
CA ILE A 92 10.42 -9.31 3.52
C ILE A 92 11.76 -10.05 3.43
N LYS A 93 11.79 -11.30 3.85
CA LYS A 93 13.00 -12.13 3.77
C LYS A 93 13.47 -12.35 2.33
N LYS A 94 12.54 -12.45 1.38
CA LYS A 94 12.85 -12.66 -0.03
C LYS A 94 13.36 -11.40 -0.70
N HIS A 95 13.00 -10.27 -0.21
CA HIS A 95 13.31 -8.97 -0.80
C HIS A 95 14.19 -8.13 0.10
#